data_031cb6f30ce0c47a6b52a20bfc811a8f
#
_entry.id   031cb6f30ce0c47a6b52a20bfc811a8f
#
_cell.length_a   1.000
_cell.length_b   1.000
_cell.length_c   1.000
_cell.angle_alpha   90.00
_cell.angle_beta   90.00
_cell.angle_gamma   90.00
#
_symmetry.space_group_name_H-M   'P 1'
#
loop_
_entity.id
_entity.type
_entity.pdbx_description
1 polymer ?
#
loop_
_entity_poly.entity_id
_entity_poly.type
_entity_poly.pdbx_seq_one_letter_code
_entity_poly.pdbx_strand_id
1 'polypeptide(L)'
;MREQDTFASRLTQLIREHNTSHAEIGRVVGVSGQAVGKWAKGGNIEYENLKAVAAHFDVNWIWLRYGDEAMISFSERRTGSKARRAVIKDIVDNEQRLRLALDVATIGTWDLDIIGDQIVLSDVAERLLGVEKGGFHGNKDELMAYVAEADREHVSETIGQVMEGRETQFDITHGLTQGTSRVRQRGKLVEDDAGRPVRIICVITAKED
;
A
#
# COMPACT_ATOMS: atom_id res chain seq x y z
N MET A 1 -14.90 -20.64 -0.65
CA MET A 1 -13.84 -19.64 -0.91
C MET A 1 -14.15 -18.49 0.04
N ARG A 2 -13.35 -18.25 1.06
CA ARG A 2 -13.55 -17.07 1.93
C ARG A 2 -13.08 -15.87 1.11
N GLU A 3 -13.96 -14.91 0.91
CA GLU A 3 -13.63 -13.61 0.34
C GLU A 3 -12.51 -13.02 1.21
N GLN A 4 -11.40 -12.61 0.60
CA GLN A 4 -10.25 -12.09 1.36
C GLN A 4 -10.71 -10.84 2.10
N ASP A 5 -10.50 -10.79 3.41
CA ASP A 5 -10.84 -9.66 4.27
C ASP A 5 -9.81 -8.54 4.10
N THR A 6 -9.90 -7.80 3.00
CA THR A 6 -9.04 -6.67 2.65
C THR A 6 -9.74 -5.34 2.88
N PHE A 7 -8.97 -4.24 2.95
CA PHE A 7 -9.53 -2.89 2.94
C PHE A 7 -10.50 -2.69 1.76
N ALA A 8 -10.11 -3.12 0.56
CA ALA A 8 -10.93 -2.97 -0.64
C ALA A 8 -12.25 -3.74 -0.55
N SER A 9 -12.22 -4.98 -0.02
CA SER A 9 -13.44 -5.78 0.16
C SER A 9 -14.39 -5.14 1.18
N ARG A 10 -13.86 -4.66 2.31
CA ARG A 10 -14.66 -3.95 3.33
C ARG A 10 -15.24 -2.63 2.81
N LEU A 11 -14.44 -1.83 2.08
CA LEU A 11 -14.93 -0.61 1.45
C LEU A 11 -16.03 -0.92 0.43
N THR A 12 -15.84 -1.92 -0.42
CA THR A 12 -16.83 -2.34 -1.42
C THR A 12 -18.11 -2.84 -0.76
N GLN A 13 -18.01 -3.57 0.35
CA GLN A 13 -19.14 -4.01 1.14
C GLN A 13 -19.93 -2.81 1.70
N LEU A 14 -19.26 -1.84 2.33
CA LEU A 14 -19.90 -0.63 2.86
C LEU A 14 -20.62 0.16 1.77
N ILE A 15 -19.99 0.33 0.59
CA ILE A 15 -20.61 1.00 -0.56
C ILE A 15 -21.93 0.31 -0.95
N ARG A 16 -21.93 -1.01 -0.98
CA ARG A 16 -23.13 -1.82 -1.31
C ARG A 16 -24.19 -1.74 -0.24
N GLU A 17 -23.83 -1.89 1.04
CA GLU A 17 -24.77 -1.88 2.17
C GLU A 17 -25.46 -0.53 2.35
N HIS A 18 -24.73 0.55 2.13
CA HIS A 18 -25.26 1.92 2.23
C HIS A 18 -25.85 2.43 0.91
N ASN A 19 -25.90 1.59 -0.14
CA ASN A 19 -26.43 1.92 -1.46
C ASN A 19 -25.91 3.26 -2.00
N THR A 20 -24.63 3.52 -1.81
CA THR A 20 -23.94 4.76 -2.23
C THR A 20 -23.05 4.51 -3.44
N SER A 21 -22.54 5.59 -4.06
CA SER A 21 -21.66 5.52 -5.21
C SER A 21 -20.27 6.06 -4.90
N HIS A 22 -19.27 5.65 -5.71
CA HIS A 22 -17.91 6.20 -5.63
C HIS A 22 -17.90 7.73 -5.77
N ALA A 23 -18.80 8.28 -6.60
CA ALA A 23 -18.89 9.73 -6.81
C ALA A 23 -19.45 10.47 -5.60
N GLU A 24 -20.39 9.87 -4.85
CA GLU A 24 -20.93 10.42 -3.61
C GLU A 24 -19.89 10.44 -2.51
N ILE A 25 -19.20 9.32 -2.30
CA ILE A 25 -18.10 9.23 -1.33
C ILE A 25 -17.00 10.24 -1.70
N GLY A 26 -16.64 10.33 -2.98
CA GLY A 26 -15.64 11.29 -3.46
C GLY A 26 -16.01 12.74 -3.11
N ARG A 27 -17.27 13.12 -3.26
CA ARG A 27 -17.77 14.46 -2.88
C ARG A 27 -17.64 14.72 -1.37
N VAL A 28 -17.97 13.72 -0.54
CA VAL A 28 -17.91 13.84 0.93
C VAL A 28 -16.45 13.95 1.40
N VAL A 29 -15.56 13.17 0.80
CA VAL A 29 -14.14 13.09 1.20
C VAL A 29 -13.28 14.17 0.53
N GLY A 30 -13.82 14.86 -0.49
CA GLY A 30 -13.11 15.92 -1.22
C GLY A 30 -12.17 15.39 -2.31
N VAL A 31 -12.44 14.19 -2.85
CA VAL A 31 -11.65 13.57 -3.92
C VAL A 31 -12.53 13.19 -5.12
N SER A 32 -11.93 12.76 -6.23
CA SER A 32 -12.71 12.26 -7.37
C SER A 32 -13.34 10.90 -7.10
N GLY A 33 -14.47 10.59 -7.74
CA GLY A 33 -15.06 9.25 -7.68
C GLY A 33 -14.14 8.16 -8.26
N GLN A 34 -13.23 8.52 -9.17
CA GLN A 34 -12.20 7.62 -9.70
C GLN A 34 -11.19 7.22 -8.61
N ALA A 35 -10.79 8.16 -7.74
CA ALA A 35 -9.92 7.86 -6.61
C ALA A 35 -10.57 6.83 -5.67
N VAL A 36 -11.85 7.02 -5.34
CA VAL A 36 -12.62 6.05 -4.54
C VAL A 36 -12.72 4.70 -5.25
N GLY A 37 -12.91 4.70 -6.57
CA GLY A 37 -12.90 3.47 -7.37
C GLY A 37 -11.57 2.74 -7.36
N LYS A 38 -10.44 3.47 -7.31
CA LYS A 38 -9.11 2.87 -7.12
C LYS A 38 -8.97 2.24 -5.73
N TRP A 39 -9.42 2.90 -4.67
CA TRP A 39 -9.40 2.36 -3.32
C TRP A 39 -10.21 1.07 -3.20
N ALA A 40 -11.39 1.03 -3.82
CA ALA A 40 -12.24 -0.16 -3.85
C ALA A 40 -11.63 -1.34 -4.65
N LYS A 41 -10.59 -1.08 -5.45
CA LYS A 41 -9.81 -2.09 -6.19
C LYS A 41 -8.46 -2.41 -5.55
N GLY A 42 -8.21 -1.95 -4.32
CA GLY A 42 -6.96 -2.22 -3.59
C GLY A 42 -5.91 -1.10 -3.68
N GLY A 43 -6.21 0.01 -4.37
CA GLY A 43 -5.32 1.17 -4.42
C GLY A 43 -5.10 1.82 -3.04
N ASN A 44 -3.98 2.53 -2.91
CA ASN A 44 -3.63 3.19 -1.65
C ASN A 44 -4.62 4.33 -1.33
N ILE A 45 -4.97 4.44 -0.04
CA ILE A 45 -5.77 5.54 0.50
C ILE A 45 -4.93 6.30 1.52
N GLU A 46 -4.87 7.62 1.40
CA GLU A 46 -4.24 8.47 2.39
C GLU A 46 -4.99 8.42 3.73
N TYR A 47 -4.25 8.58 4.82
CA TYR A 47 -4.80 8.45 6.16
C TYR A 47 -5.99 9.38 6.44
N GLU A 48 -5.92 10.65 6.02
CA GLU A 48 -7.02 11.59 6.23
C GLU A 48 -8.27 11.20 5.41
N ASN A 49 -8.07 10.73 4.19
CA ASN A 49 -9.16 10.19 3.37
C ASN A 49 -9.77 8.93 3.99
N LEU A 50 -8.93 8.02 4.52
CA LEU A 50 -9.39 6.82 5.22
C LEU A 50 -10.28 7.17 6.42
N LYS A 51 -9.86 8.16 7.23
CA LYS A 51 -10.64 8.66 8.36
C LYS A 51 -11.97 9.27 7.92
N ALA A 52 -11.94 10.08 6.86
CA ALA A 52 -13.13 10.73 6.33
C ALA A 52 -14.13 9.68 5.77
N VAL A 53 -13.64 8.65 5.06
CA VAL A 53 -14.46 7.53 4.61
C VAL A 53 -15.05 6.76 5.79
N ALA A 54 -14.23 6.44 6.79
CA ALA A 54 -14.69 5.72 7.98
C ALA A 54 -15.75 6.52 8.75
N ALA A 55 -15.56 7.83 8.90
CA ALA A 55 -16.54 8.72 9.53
C ALA A 55 -17.84 8.80 8.73
N HIS A 56 -17.78 8.82 7.39
CA HIS A 56 -18.97 8.84 6.53
C HIS A 56 -19.84 7.60 6.71
N PHE A 57 -19.23 6.43 6.91
CA PHE A 57 -19.94 5.17 7.13
C PHE A 57 -20.18 4.83 8.60
N ASP A 58 -19.81 5.73 9.52
CA ASP A 58 -19.88 5.50 10.98
C ASP A 58 -19.18 4.21 11.43
N VAL A 59 -18.04 3.89 10.79
CA VAL A 59 -17.22 2.73 11.15
C VAL A 59 -15.86 3.15 11.72
N ASN A 60 -15.22 2.21 12.42
CA ASN A 60 -13.86 2.45 12.91
C ASN A 60 -12.86 2.35 11.74
N TRP A 61 -12.03 3.38 11.54
CA TRP A 61 -11.04 3.41 10.47
C TRP A 61 -9.99 2.29 10.59
N ILE A 62 -9.67 1.81 11.82
CA ILE A 62 -8.77 0.67 12.04
C ILE A 62 -9.43 -0.60 11.51
N TRP A 63 -10.70 -0.80 11.83
CA TRP A 63 -11.46 -1.91 11.27
C TRP A 63 -11.50 -1.81 9.74
N LEU A 64 -11.80 -0.64 9.22
CA LEU A 64 -11.87 -0.42 7.78
C LEU A 64 -10.53 -0.79 7.09
N ARG A 65 -9.40 -0.43 7.69
CA ARG A 65 -8.07 -0.68 7.12
C ARG A 65 -7.55 -2.10 7.39
N TYR A 66 -7.71 -2.61 8.61
CA TYR A 66 -7.00 -3.81 9.09
C TYR A 66 -7.92 -4.99 9.44
N GLY A 67 -9.25 -4.82 9.46
CA GLY A 67 -10.23 -5.87 9.74
C GLY A 67 -10.49 -6.15 11.22
N ASP A 68 -11.28 -7.21 11.44
CA ASP A 68 -11.74 -7.59 12.78
C ASP A 68 -10.62 -8.08 13.70
N GLU A 69 -9.61 -8.75 13.17
CA GLU A 69 -8.48 -9.25 13.97
C GLU A 69 -7.72 -8.09 14.63
N ALA A 70 -7.53 -6.98 13.92
CA ALA A 70 -6.96 -5.77 14.50
C ALA A 70 -7.86 -5.21 15.61
N MET A 71 -9.19 -5.27 15.45
CA MET A 71 -10.15 -4.84 16.47
C MET A 71 -10.15 -5.76 17.69
N ILE A 72 -10.04 -7.07 17.52
CA ILE A 72 -10.00 -8.07 18.61
C ILE A 72 -8.73 -7.90 19.44
N SER A 73 -7.57 -7.75 18.81
CA SER A 73 -6.30 -7.49 19.52
C SER A 73 -6.33 -6.20 20.34
N PHE A 74 -7.15 -5.23 19.94
CA PHE A 74 -7.42 -4.00 20.70
C PHE A 74 -8.45 -4.19 21.83
N SER A 75 -9.43 -5.11 21.68
CA SER A 75 -10.49 -5.33 22.67
C SER A 75 -10.04 -6.18 23.85
N GLU A 76 -9.11 -7.12 23.65
CA GLU A 76 -8.60 -8.00 24.70
C GLU A 76 -7.66 -7.29 25.70
N ARG A 77 -7.07 -6.15 25.32
CA ARG A 77 -6.34 -5.27 26.26
C ARG A 77 -7.28 -4.29 26.96
N ARG A 78 -8.29 -4.84 27.64
CA ARG A 78 -9.29 -4.05 28.37
C ARG A 78 -8.68 -3.34 29.58
N THR A 79 -8.34 -2.07 29.38
CA THR A 79 -8.36 -1.08 30.47
C THR A 79 -8.78 0.26 29.87
N GLY A 80 -10.02 0.65 30.13
CA GLY A 80 -10.56 2.00 30.01
C GLY A 80 -10.47 2.71 28.66
N SER A 81 -11.48 3.50 28.33
CA SER A 81 -11.56 4.30 27.10
C SER A 81 -10.36 5.25 26.86
N LYS A 82 -9.66 5.65 27.92
CA LYS A 82 -8.44 6.49 27.85
C LYS A 82 -7.22 5.69 27.34
N ALA A 83 -7.00 4.47 27.83
CA ALA A 83 -5.88 3.62 27.38
C ALA A 83 -6.05 3.20 25.92
N ARG A 84 -7.27 2.92 25.48
CA ARG A 84 -7.58 2.61 24.08
C ARG A 84 -7.28 3.79 23.14
N ARG A 85 -7.66 5.01 23.54
CA ARG A 85 -7.33 6.22 22.78
C ARG A 85 -5.82 6.48 22.72
N ALA A 86 -5.09 6.21 23.81
CA ALA A 86 -3.65 6.35 23.86
C ALA A 86 -2.95 5.39 22.89
N VAL A 87 -3.31 4.10 22.90
CA VAL A 87 -2.73 3.09 21.99
C VAL A 87 -3.02 3.42 20.53
N ILE A 88 -4.24 3.83 20.20
CA ILE A 88 -4.59 4.26 18.84
C ILE A 88 -3.76 5.47 18.44
N LYS A 89 -3.64 6.46 19.32
CA LYS A 89 -2.82 7.63 19.07
C LYS A 89 -1.35 7.25 18.84
N ASP A 90 -0.78 6.37 19.67
CA ASP A 90 0.61 5.93 19.55
C ASP A 90 0.87 5.21 18.21
N ILE A 91 -0.07 4.38 17.72
CA ILE A 91 0.03 3.73 16.40
C ILE A 91 0.01 4.79 15.29
N VAL A 92 -0.93 5.72 15.36
CA VAL A 92 -1.05 6.81 14.37
C VAL A 92 0.20 7.68 14.36
N ASP A 93 0.64 8.10 15.55
CA ASP A 93 1.83 8.93 15.70
C ASP A 93 3.10 8.19 15.19
N ASN A 94 3.19 6.89 15.42
CA ASN A 94 4.29 6.05 14.91
C ASN A 94 4.24 5.90 13.38
N GLU A 95 3.07 5.62 12.82
CA GLU A 95 2.89 5.55 11.36
C GLU A 95 3.23 6.88 10.69
N GLN A 96 2.77 8.00 11.26
CA GLN A 96 3.08 9.34 10.76
C GLN A 96 4.57 9.65 10.85
N ARG A 97 5.23 9.33 11.98
CA ARG A 97 6.68 9.55 12.16
C ARG A 97 7.48 8.75 11.14
N LEU A 98 7.13 7.47 10.95
CA LEU A 98 7.81 6.62 9.97
C LEU A 98 7.63 7.17 8.56
N ARG A 99 6.41 7.55 8.20
CA ARG A 99 6.10 8.15 6.89
C ARG A 99 6.88 9.44 6.65
N LEU A 100 6.89 10.35 7.63
CA LEU A 100 7.66 11.59 7.55
C LEU A 100 9.16 11.32 7.47
N ALA A 101 9.69 10.36 8.22
CA ALA A 101 11.10 9.99 8.15
C ALA A 101 11.48 9.47 6.77
N LEU A 102 10.65 8.63 6.15
CA LEU A 102 10.87 8.14 4.79
C LEU A 102 10.79 9.26 3.76
N ASP A 103 9.84 10.19 3.91
CA ASP A 103 9.68 11.32 3.00
C ASP A 103 10.88 12.29 3.10
N VAL A 104 11.31 12.65 4.32
CA VAL A 104 12.51 13.49 4.55
C VAL A 104 13.78 12.82 4.01
N ALA A 105 13.90 11.49 4.16
CA ALA A 105 15.01 10.72 3.62
C ALA A 105 14.90 10.47 2.10
N THR A 106 13.84 10.92 1.45
CA THR A 106 13.54 10.65 0.03
C THR A 106 13.57 9.15 -0.28
N ILE A 107 13.05 8.34 0.64
CA ILE A 107 12.91 6.89 0.48
C ILE A 107 11.48 6.59 0.05
N GLY A 108 11.32 6.12 -1.18
CA GLY A 108 10.07 5.55 -1.67
C GLY A 108 9.87 4.14 -1.13
N THR A 109 8.62 3.71 -1.05
CA THR A 109 8.28 2.32 -0.74
C THR A 109 7.28 1.80 -1.76
N TRP A 110 7.39 0.52 -2.07
CA TRP A 110 6.31 -0.20 -2.72
C TRP A 110 6.09 -1.56 -2.05
N ASP A 111 4.90 -2.03 -2.23
CA ASP A 111 4.35 -3.19 -1.54
C ASP A 111 3.57 -4.02 -2.55
N LEU A 112 3.96 -5.28 -2.74
CA LEU A 112 3.27 -6.22 -3.59
C LEU A 112 2.53 -7.24 -2.74
N ASP A 113 1.21 -7.26 -2.85
CA ASP A 113 0.39 -8.41 -2.44
C ASP A 113 0.51 -9.49 -3.53
N ILE A 114 1.23 -10.58 -3.21
CA ILE A 114 1.48 -11.68 -4.17
C ILE A 114 0.18 -12.41 -4.51
N ILE A 115 -0.74 -12.52 -3.55
CA ILE A 115 -2.00 -13.26 -3.72
C ILE A 115 -3.01 -12.43 -4.53
N GLY A 116 -3.09 -11.15 -4.21
CA GLY A 116 -3.99 -10.21 -4.89
C GLY A 116 -3.42 -9.65 -6.21
N ASP A 117 -2.15 -9.91 -6.52
CA ASP A 117 -1.39 -9.34 -7.65
C ASP A 117 -1.55 -7.81 -7.72
N GLN A 118 -1.38 -7.16 -6.57
CA GLN A 118 -1.56 -5.72 -6.43
C GLN A 118 -0.32 -5.07 -5.85
N ILE A 119 0.15 -4.00 -6.50
CA ILE A 119 1.27 -3.17 -6.06
C ILE A 119 0.75 -1.82 -5.59
N VAL A 120 1.28 -1.36 -4.47
CA VAL A 120 1.00 -0.03 -3.93
C VAL A 120 2.30 0.74 -3.84
N LEU A 121 2.34 1.92 -4.44
CA LEU A 121 3.47 2.85 -4.37
C LEU A 121 3.21 3.94 -3.33
N SER A 122 4.25 4.36 -2.61
CA SER A 122 4.19 5.62 -1.86
C SER A 122 4.37 6.82 -2.80
N ASP A 123 3.94 8.01 -2.38
CA ASP A 123 4.11 9.26 -3.16
C ASP A 123 5.59 9.51 -3.52
N VAL A 124 6.52 9.13 -2.63
CA VAL A 124 7.97 9.23 -2.90
C VAL A 124 8.39 8.25 -3.99
N ALA A 125 7.87 7.01 -3.96
CA ALA A 125 8.16 6.03 -5.00
C ALA A 125 7.61 6.46 -6.36
N GLU A 126 6.38 7.01 -6.40
CA GLU A 126 5.82 7.58 -7.63
C GLU A 126 6.74 8.67 -8.21
N ARG A 127 7.20 9.61 -7.37
CA ARG A 127 8.13 10.67 -7.79
C ARG A 127 9.46 10.11 -8.30
N LEU A 128 10.05 9.14 -7.59
CA LEU A 128 11.34 8.54 -7.97
C LEU A 128 11.24 7.77 -9.29
N LEU A 129 10.12 7.12 -9.56
CA LEU A 129 9.86 6.38 -10.79
C LEU A 129 9.40 7.28 -11.97
N GLY A 130 9.08 8.54 -11.70
CA GLY A 130 8.52 9.46 -12.70
C GLY A 130 7.04 9.19 -13.00
N VAL A 131 6.32 8.58 -12.08
CA VAL A 131 4.88 8.35 -12.17
C VAL A 131 4.14 9.64 -11.84
N GLU A 132 3.15 10.02 -12.66
CA GLU A 132 2.25 11.11 -12.30
C GLU A 132 1.47 10.76 -11.02
N LYS A 133 1.28 11.74 -10.13
CA LYS A 133 0.58 11.52 -8.86
C LYS A 133 -0.74 10.78 -9.04
N GLY A 134 -0.85 9.60 -8.44
CA GLY A 134 -2.01 8.71 -8.56
C GLY A 134 -2.19 8.11 -9.96
N GLY A 135 -1.19 8.16 -10.81
CA GLY A 135 -1.19 7.57 -12.15
C GLY A 135 -0.95 6.06 -12.16
N PHE A 136 -0.41 5.49 -11.08
CA PHE A 136 -0.16 4.07 -10.98
C PHE A 136 -1.44 3.27 -10.65
N HIS A 137 -1.69 2.19 -11.39
CA HIS A 137 -2.92 1.39 -11.27
C HIS A 137 -2.75 0.09 -10.50
N GLY A 138 -1.52 -0.22 -10.08
CA GLY A 138 -1.24 -1.29 -9.13
C GLY A 138 -0.89 -2.64 -9.75
N ASN A 139 -0.56 -2.72 -11.03
CA ASN A 139 -0.16 -3.99 -11.63
C ASN A 139 1.35 -4.05 -11.93
N LYS A 140 1.88 -5.27 -12.00
CA LYS A 140 3.30 -5.53 -12.20
C LYS A 140 3.81 -5.07 -13.57
N ASP A 141 3.02 -5.25 -14.61
CA ASP A 141 3.42 -4.85 -15.97
C ASP A 141 3.56 -3.33 -16.07
N GLU A 142 2.70 -2.59 -15.38
CA GLU A 142 2.79 -1.14 -15.29
C GLU A 142 4.06 -0.70 -14.55
N LEU A 143 4.43 -1.37 -13.45
CA LEU A 143 5.68 -1.10 -12.75
C LEU A 143 6.89 -1.35 -13.67
N MET A 144 6.88 -2.44 -14.44
CA MET A 144 7.92 -2.77 -15.40
C MET A 144 8.04 -1.74 -16.54
N ALA A 145 6.97 -1.03 -16.87
CA ALA A 145 7.02 0.03 -17.88
C ALA A 145 7.92 1.22 -17.48
N TYR A 146 8.14 1.43 -16.19
CA TYR A 146 9.04 2.48 -15.67
C TYR A 146 10.51 2.05 -15.62
N VAL A 147 10.80 0.75 -15.78
CA VAL A 147 12.16 0.20 -15.83
C VAL A 147 12.74 0.37 -17.23
N ALA A 148 13.98 0.83 -17.33
CA ALA A 148 14.70 0.93 -18.61
C ALA A 148 14.68 -0.43 -19.32
N GLU A 149 14.47 -0.44 -20.64
CA GLU A 149 14.30 -1.65 -21.42
C GLU A 149 15.45 -2.66 -21.25
N ALA A 150 16.68 -2.17 -21.19
CA ALA A 150 17.87 -2.97 -20.98
C ALA A 150 17.93 -3.69 -19.63
N ASP A 151 17.21 -3.19 -18.62
CA ASP A 151 17.22 -3.74 -17.26
C ASP A 151 15.97 -4.58 -16.93
N ARG A 152 14.94 -4.57 -17.79
CA ARG A 152 13.63 -5.22 -17.52
C ARG A 152 13.72 -6.70 -17.24
N GLU A 153 14.49 -7.43 -18.05
CA GLU A 153 14.66 -8.88 -17.89
C GLU A 153 15.24 -9.19 -16.51
N HIS A 154 16.34 -8.54 -16.16
CA HIS A 154 17.02 -8.73 -14.88
C HIS A 154 16.12 -8.38 -13.68
N VAL A 155 15.40 -7.25 -13.75
CA VAL A 155 14.47 -6.83 -12.69
C VAL A 155 13.31 -7.82 -12.55
N SER A 156 12.73 -8.25 -13.67
CA SER A 156 11.62 -9.21 -13.69
C SER A 156 12.03 -10.58 -13.13
N GLU A 157 13.20 -11.11 -13.51
CA GLU A 157 13.73 -12.34 -12.95
C GLU A 157 13.97 -12.26 -11.46
N THR A 158 14.62 -11.18 -11.01
CA THR A 158 14.95 -10.99 -9.59
C THR A 158 13.68 -10.93 -8.72
N ILE A 159 12.68 -10.15 -9.12
CA ILE A 159 11.40 -10.07 -8.41
C ILE A 159 10.66 -11.42 -8.48
N GLY A 160 10.69 -12.08 -9.64
CA GLY A 160 10.07 -13.40 -9.83
C GLY A 160 10.63 -14.47 -8.88
N GLN A 161 11.96 -14.51 -8.68
CA GLN A 161 12.60 -15.44 -7.74
C GLN A 161 12.13 -15.25 -6.30
N VAL A 162 11.91 -14.00 -5.90
CA VAL A 162 11.39 -13.67 -4.57
C VAL A 162 9.90 -14.00 -4.46
N MET A 163 9.09 -13.72 -5.49
CA MET A 163 7.66 -14.08 -5.51
C MET A 163 7.43 -15.58 -5.39
N GLU A 164 8.33 -16.39 -5.97
CA GLU A 164 8.28 -17.85 -5.91
C GLU A 164 8.90 -18.43 -4.64
N GLY A 165 9.41 -17.60 -3.73
CA GLY A 165 10.06 -18.01 -2.49
C GLY A 165 11.44 -18.66 -2.69
N ARG A 166 12.04 -18.55 -3.89
CA ARG A 166 13.41 -19.04 -4.14
C ARG A 166 14.46 -18.16 -3.48
N GLU A 167 14.14 -16.87 -3.33
CA GLU A 167 14.93 -15.89 -2.61
C GLU A 167 14.04 -15.14 -1.61
N THR A 168 14.60 -14.74 -0.47
CA THR A 168 13.84 -14.03 0.58
C THR A 168 14.03 -12.51 0.53
N GLN A 169 14.98 -12.03 -0.27
CA GLN A 169 15.29 -10.61 -0.41
C GLN A 169 16.01 -10.34 -1.73
N PHE A 170 16.00 -9.07 -2.15
CA PHE A 170 16.77 -8.60 -3.30
C PHE A 170 17.35 -7.21 -3.08
N ASP A 171 18.40 -6.89 -3.85
CA ASP A 171 19.05 -5.58 -3.90
C ASP A 171 19.47 -5.34 -5.35
N ILE A 172 18.74 -4.51 -6.08
CA ILE A 172 18.96 -4.26 -7.49
C ILE A 172 19.09 -2.76 -7.77
N THR A 173 19.87 -2.43 -8.77
CA THR A 173 19.97 -1.08 -9.31
C THR A 173 19.66 -1.11 -10.80
N HIS A 174 18.71 -0.29 -11.24
CA HIS A 174 18.31 -0.23 -12.64
C HIS A 174 18.07 1.21 -13.11
N GLY A 175 18.09 1.41 -14.41
CA GLY A 175 17.71 2.66 -15.05
C GLY A 175 16.20 2.82 -15.11
N LEU A 176 15.77 4.07 -15.30
CA LEU A 176 14.37 4.41 -15.55
C LEU A 176 14.14 4.66 -17.04
N THR A 177 12.91 4.44 -17.49
CA THR A 177 12.51 4.68 -18.88
C THR A 177 12.63 6.15 -19.25
N GLN A 178 12.41 7.05 -18.30
CA GLN A 178 12.51 8.48 -18.51
C GLN A 178 13.83 9.02 -17.95
N GLY A 179 14.63 9.63 -18.81
CA GLY A 179 15.90 10.27 -18.45
C GLY A 179 17.05 9.29 -18.26
N THR A 180 18.11 9.75 -17.59
CA THR A 180 19.33 8.97 -17.27
C THR A 180 19.37 8.54 -15.81
N SER A 181 18.33 8.79 -15.05
CA SER A 181 18.28 8.50 -13.62
C SER A 181 18.27 7.00 -13.36
N ARG A 182 18.98 6.59 -12.31
CA ARG A 182 18.97 5.22 -11.81
C ARG A 182 18.40 5.18 -10.40
N VAL A 183 17.76 4.07 -10.08
CA VAL A 183 17.23 3.82 -8.73
C VAL A 183 17.79 2.51 -8.19
N ARG A 184 17.96 2.46 -6.87
CA ARG A 184 18.25 1.23 -6.15
C ARG A 184 17.02 0.77 -5.41
N GLN A 185 16.68 -0.49 -5.57
CA GLN A 185 15.56 -1.13 -4.91
C GLN A 185 16.05 -2.27 -4.02
N ARG A 186 15.57 -2.31 -2.78
CA ARG A 186 15.83 -3.39 -1.83
C ARG A 186 14.51 -3.88 -1.28
N GLY A 187 14.21 -5.13 -1.55
CA GLY A 187 12.96 -5.74 -1.13
C GLY A 187 13.16 -6.98 -0.27
N LYS A 188 12.16 -7.29 0.51
CA LYS A 188 12.12 -8.46 1.36
C LYS A 188 10.77 -9.16 1.24
N LEU A 189 10.82 -10.50 1.16
CA LEU A 189 9.66 -11.38 1.20
C LEU A 189 9.06 -11.42 2.61
N VAL A 190 7.74 -11.41 2.67
CA VAL A 190 6.95 -11.73 3.86
C VAL A 190 6.20 -13.03 3.57
N GLU A 191 6.30 -13.98 4.48
CA GLU A 191 5.64 -15.27 4.41
C GLU A 191 4.53 -15.34 5.47
N ASP A 192 3.53 -16.19 5.21
CA ASP A 192 2.51 -16.52 6.22
C ASP A 192 3.05 -17.56 7.23
N ASP A 193 2.23 -17.92 8.22
CA ASP A 193 2.60 -18.92 9.27
C ASP A 193 2.91 -20.32 8.70
N ALA A 194 2.55 -20.58 7.45
CA ALA A 194 2.86 -21.83 6.75
C ALA A 194 4.10 -21.74 5.85
N GLY A 195 4.84 -20.61 5.88
CA GLY A 195 6.02 -20.37 5.06
C GLY A 195 5.70 -20.10 3.58
N ARG A 196 4.49 -19.65 3.27
CA ARG A 196 4.12 -19.34 1.89
C ARG A 196 4.32 -17.86 1.61
N PRO A 197 4.92 -17.50 0.46
CA PRO A 197 5.04 -16.13 0.00
C PRO A 197 3.67 -15.44 -0.07
N VAL A 198 3.52 -14.32 0.65
CA VAL A 198 2.26 -13.55 0.65
C VAL A 198 2.47 -12.09 0.26
N ARG A 199 3.66 -11.53 0.49
CA ARG A 199 3.90 -10.10 0.28
C ARG A 199 5.38 -9.81 0.04
N ILE A 200 5.67 -8.78 -0.76
CA ILE A 200 7.01 -8.19 -0.86
C ILE A 200 6.93 -6.74 -0.45
N ILE A 201 7.79 -6.33 0.48
CA ILE A 201 7.96 -4.93 0.87
C ILE A 201 9.31 -4.45 0.34
N CYS A 202 9.31 -3.35 -0.38
CA CYS A 202 10.50 -2.79 -0.99
C CYS A 202 10.68 -1.31 -0.65
N VAL A 203 11.94 -0.91 -0.48
CA VAL A 203 12.36 0.50 -0.47
C VAL A 203 13.05 0.84 -1.78
N ILE A 204 12.80 2.05 -2.27
CA ILE A 204 13.41 2.60 -3.48
C ILE A 204 14.08 3.93 -3.15
N THR A 205 15.30 4.11 -3.63
CA THR A 205 16.08 5.34 -3.47
C THR A 205 16.68 5.75 -4.81
N ALA A 206 16.90 7.05 -5.01
CA ALA A 206 17.73 7.49 -6.11
C ALA A 206 19.15 6.90 -5.96
N LYS A 207 19.77 6.50 -7.06
CA LYS A 207 21.17 6.14 -7.11
C LYS A 207 21.94 7.38 -7.54
N GLU A 208 22.72 7.95 -6.63
CA GLU A 208 23.72 8.96 -7.00
C GLU A 208 24.88 8.28 -7.72
N ASP A 209 25.35 8.90 -8.79
CA ASP A 209 26.50 8.45 -9.59
C ASP A 209 27.83 8.58 -8.82
#